data_5a49f461841ac0b32386874f253cdcec
#
_entry.id   5a49f461841ac0b32386874f253cdcec
#
_cell.length_a   1.000
_cell.length_b   1.000
_cell.length_c   1.000
_cell.angle_alpha   90.00
_cell.angle_beta   90.00
_cell.angle_gamma   90.00
#
_symmetry.space_group_name_H-M   'P 1'
#
loop_
_entity.id
_entity.type
_entity.pdbx_description
1 polymer ?
#
loop_
_entity_poly.entity_id
_entity_poly.type
_entity_poly.pdbx_seq_one_letter_code
_entity_poly.pdbx_strand_id
1 'polypeptide(L)'
;MLRGARFVLVLAVVFASAGSAHAQQLRGLDAYVEKAISEWEVPGLGLAIVHRDSVVYAKGFGVRKLGSAERVDENTMFAIGSSSKAFTALLLATLIDEGRAKWDDRVIEHLDWFQMFDPYVTREMTLRDLLSHRSGLSRGDLLWYGSDLTREDIVRRVRWLEPSWSFRSQFGYQNIMYLAAGEVAEELSGRSWDELVQERIFAPLGMRTSTTSIRPLASMSNVATPHSRIDGKVSPIAWRDIDNAGPAGSINSNVREMAAWVRLQLRRGEFNGHRIVSEANHREMWSPHTIIQIDTAAERLYPETHFRTYGLGWFLEDYRGRRLVHHGGNIDGMSALVAMMPEHDVGLVILTNMNGSGLPALLMRRIFDLYIDGPGRDWSAEILAYTKQRAEQAEARQAARDSARVRNTQPSLALDRYAGRYENRLYGDVVITYANGRLSATFGPAFQGSLEHWHYDTFRARWQDPQLGTTTLTFALNARGEPATLDVEGMGEFRRQQDTPTQAAGGTR
;
A
#
# COMPACT_ATOMS: atom_id res chain seq x y z
N MET A 1 40.62 33.35 33.75
CA MET A 1 40.23 31.98 33.36
C MET A 1 38.89 31.49 33.95
N LEU A 2 37.95 32.36 34.31
CA LEU A 2 36.68 31.96 35.00
C LEU A 2 35.41 32.20 34.17
N ARG A 3 35.50 32.70 32.91
CA ARG A 3 34.32 32.92 32.04
C ARG A 3 33.95 31.75 31.11
N GLY A 4 34.88 30.81 30.86
CA GLY A 4 34.61 29.66 29.97
C GLY A 4 33.85 28.49 30.63
N ALA A 5 34.00 28.28 31.92
CA ALA A 5 33.38 27.16 32.65
C ALA A 5 31.87 27.34 32.86
N ARG A 6 31.36 28.59 32.95
CA ARG A 6 29.91 28.85 33.11
C ARG A 6 29.09 28.58 31.84
N PHE A 7 29.67 28.78 30.66
CA PHE A 7 28.96 28.53 29.38
C PHE A 7 28.77 27.03 29.09
N VAL A 8 29.77 26.20 29.42
CA VAL A 8 29.70 24.75 29.22
C VAL A 8 28.69 24.11 30.19
N LEU A 9 28.61 24.61 31.44
CA LEU A 9 27.66 24.09 32.43
C LEU A 9 26.20 24.42 32.10
N VAL A 10 25.92 25.60 31.51
CA VAL A 10 24.56 25.98 31.08
C VAL A 10 24.09 25.15 29.88
N LEU A 11 24.99 24.88 28.91
CA LEU A 11 24.62 24.00 27.78
C LEU A 11 24.36 22.56 28.26
N ALA A 12 25.18 21.98 29.14
CA ALA A 12 24.99 20.63 29.67
C ALA A 12 23.69 20.48 30.46
N VAL A 13 23.29 21.50 31.22
CA VAL A 13 22.04 21.52 32.01
C VAL A 13 20.80 21.61 31.09
N VAL A 14 20.87 22.36 30.00
CA VAL A 14 19.75 22.47 29.04
C VAL A 14 19.57 21.14 28.30
N PHE A 15 20.62 20.44 27.90
CA PHE A 15 20.50 19.11 27.26
C PHE A 15 20.00 18.04 28.23
N ALA A 16 20.43 18.05 29.51
CA ALA A 16 19.97 17.11 30.51
C ALA A 16 18.49 17.31 30.90
N SER A 17 18.00 18.57 30.89
CA SER A 17 16.59 18.87 31.18
C SER A 17 15.66 18.49 30.03
N ALA A 18 16.08 18.62 28.78
CA ALA A 18 15.28 18.21 27.62
C ALA A 18 15.11 16.68 27.55
N GLY A 19 16.17 15.91 27.79
CA GLY A 19 16.11 14.44 27.82
C GLY A 19 15.20 13.91 28.93
N SER A 20 15.19 14.53 30.08
CA SER A 20 14.31 14.12 31.20
C SER A 20 12.84 14.42 30.96
N ALA A 21 12.50 15.52 30.25
CA ALA A 21 11.13 15.88 29.92
C ALA A 21 10.51 14.89 28.91
N HIS A 22 11.25 14.48 27.87
CA HIS A 22 10.78 13.48 26.90
C HIS A 22 10.61 12.09 27.53
N ALA A 23 11.55 11.68 28.39
CA ALA A 23 11.47 10.40 29.11
C ALA A 23 10.24 10.34 30.03
N GLN A 24 9.85 11.45 30.64
CA GLN A 24 8.63 11.53 31.43
C GLN A 24 7.36 11.49 30.57
N GLN A 25 7.36 12.15 29.43
CA GLN A 25 6.21 12.19 28.49
C GLN A 25 5.90 10.82 27.88
N LEU A 26 6.94 10.05 27.55
CA LEU A 26 6.83 8.71 26.95
C LEU A 26 6.81 7.58 28.00
N ARG A 27 6.65 7.91 29.29
CA ARG A 27 6.63 6.93 30.37
C ARG A 27 5.52 5.91 30.14
N GLY A 28 5.87 4.62 30.20
CA GLY A 28 4.95 3.49 30.02
C GLY A 28 4.62 3.17 28.55
N LEU A 29 5.18 3.89 27.57
CA LEU A 29 4.97 3.60 26.16
C LEU A 29 5.47 2.19 25.79
N ASP A 30 6.65 1.78 26.28
CA ASP A 30 7.20 0.45 26.02
C ASP A 30 6.24 -0.65 26.45
N ALA A 31 5.79 -0.58 27.70
CA ALA A 31 4.85 -1.58 28.24
C ALA A 31 3.51 -1.60 27.46
N TYR A 32 3.03 -0.43 27.01
CA TYR A 32 1.83 -0.34 26.19
C TYR A 32 2.03 -0.99 24.82
N VAL A 33 3.15 -0.74 24.15
CA VAL A 33 3.48 -1.35 22.85
C VAL A 33 3.65 -2.86 22.99
N GLU A 34 4.39 -3.34 24.02
CA GLU A 34 4.58 -4.76 24.27
C GLU A 34 3.25 -5.50 24.53
N LYS A 35 2.35 -4.90 25.33
CA LYS A 35 1.00 -5.41 25.53
C LYS A 35 0.24 -5.45 24.19
N ALA A 36 0.25 -4.37 23.44
CA ALA A 36 -0.50 -4.24 22.19
C ALA A 36 -0.02 -5.23 21.10
N ILE A 37 1.29 -5.39 20.88
CA ILE A 37 1.80 -6.39 19.92
C ILE A 37 1.39 -7.82 20.31
N SER A 38 1.35 -8.12 21.59
CA SER A 38 0.90 -9.43 22.09
C SER A 38 -0.61 -9.65 21.85
N GLU A 39 -1.46 -8.67 22.18
CA GLU A 39 -2.92 -8.75 22.02
C GLU A 39 -3.35 -8.79 20.56
N TRP A 40 -2.61 -8.14 19.67
CA TRP A 40 -2.85 -8.10 18.24
C TRP A 40 -2.12 -9.22 17.47
N GLU A 41 -1.36 -10.06 18.18
CA GLU A 41 -0.54 -11.13 17.61
C GLU A 41 0.41 -10.66 16.51
N VAL A 42 0.96 -9.45 16.66
CA VAL A 42 1.95 -8.89 15.74
C VAL A 42 3.34 -9.38 16.14
N PRO A 43 4.08 -10.12 15.28
CA PRO A 43 5.35 -10.72 15.69
C PRO A 43 6.42 -9.69 16.02
N GLY A 44 6.49 -8.59 15.27
CA GLY A 44 7.48 -7.57 15.46
C GLY A 44 7.05 -6.18 14.98
N LEU A 45 7.62 -5.15 15.61
CA LEU A 45 7.31 -3.75 15.34
C LEU A 45 8.54 -2.88 15.52
N GLY A 46 8.77 -1.93 14.60
CA GLY A 46 9.67 -0.79 14.78
C GLY A 46 8.86 0.49 15.01
N LEU A 47 9.33 1.35 15.91
CA LEU A 47 8.73 2.65 16.22
C LEU A 47 9.81 3.72 16.33
N ALA A 48 9.62 4.85 15.65
CA ALA A 48 10.40 6.06 15.89
C ALA A 48 9.46 7.26 16.10
N ILE A 49 9.88 8.20 16.95
CA ILE A 49 9.19 9.46 17.23
C ILE A 49 10.19 10.60 17.04
N VAL A 50 9.77 11.58 16.25
CA VAL A 50 10.47 12.85 16.03
C VAL A 50 9.72 13.96 16.75
N HIS A 51 10.41 14.77 17.51
CA HIS A 51 9.86 15.95 18.14
C HIS A 51 10.88 17.10 18.11
N ARG A 52 10.45 18.27 17.64
CA ARG A 52 11.30 19.47 17.53
C ARG A 52 12.61 19.19 16.79
N ASP A 53 12.47 18.60 15.60
CA ASP A 53 13.57 18.23 14.69
C ASP A 53 14.58 17.20 15.24
N SER A 54 14.24 16.51 16.31
CA SER A 54 15.10 15.48 16.93
C SER A 54 14.39 14.14 17.02
N VAL A 55 15.12 13.05 16.78
CA VAL A 55 14.63 11.70 17.07
C VAL A 55 14.67 11.48 18.56
N VAL A 56 13.50 11.55 19.23
CA VAL A 56 13.40 11.42 20.69
C VAL A 56 13.13 9.99 21.13
N TYR A 57 12.77 9.12 20.20
CA TYR A 57 12.53 7.70 20.44
C TYR A 57 12.76 6.90 19.16
N ALA A 58 13.51 5.80 19.25
CA ALA A 58 13.64 4.82 18.17
C ALA A 58 13.92 3.44 18.78
N LYS A 59 13.02 2.48 18.57
CA LYS A 59 13.10 1.14 19.19
C LYS A 59 12.38 0.08 18.37
N GLY A 60 12.91 -1.15 18.45
CA GLY A 60 12.25 -2.35 17.97
C GLY A 60 11.60 -3.17 19.10
N PHE A 61 10.54 -3.88 18.77
CA PHE A 61 9.79 -4.76 19.66
C PHE A 61 9.51 -6.10 18.97
N GLY A 62 9.38 -7.17 19.77
CA GLY A 62 9.09 -8.49 19.24
C GLY A 62 10.24 -9.09 18.43
N VAL A 63 9.91 -9.90 17.43
CA VAL A 63 10.87 -10.70 16.66
C VAL A 63 10.75 -10.44 15.15
N ARG A 64 11.85 -10.58 14.42
CA ARG A 64 11.88 -10.44 12.98
C ARG A 64 11.10 -11.55 12.27
N LYS A 65 11.08 -12.74 12.85
CA LYS A 65 10.34 -13.90 12.36
C LYS A 65 9.73 -14.66 13.53
N LEU A 66 8.47 -15.02 13.45
CA LEU A 66 7.79 -15.84 14.46
C LEU A 66 8.51 -17.18 14.61
N GLY A 67 8.79 -17.56 15.86
CA GLY A 67 9.55 -18.77 16.18
C GLY A 67 11.07 -18.61 16.12
N SER A 68 11.61 -17.42 15.80
CA SER A 68 13.04 -17.11 15.82
C SER A 68 13.40 -16.28 17.06
N ALA A 69 14.66 -16.33 17.49
CA ALA A 69 15.18 -15.52 18.59
C ALA A 69 15.60 -14.11 18.14
N GLU A 70 15.65 -13.85 16.85
CA GLU A 70 16.13 -12.60 16.26
C GLU A 70 15.16 -11.46 16.52
N ARG A 71 15.63 -10.46 17.26
CA ARG A 71 14.81 -9.31 17.67
C ARG A 71 14.71 -8.27 16.56
N VAL A 72 13.58 -7.56 16.52
CA VAL A 72 13.45 -6.31 15.79
C VAL A 72 14.21 -5.21 16.54
N ASP A 73 14.94 -4.38 15.79
CA ASP A 73 15.58 -3.16 16.28
C ASP A 73 15.21 -1.96 15.37
N GLU A 74 15.77 -0.78 15.65
CA GLU A 74 15.48 0.44 14.89
C GLU A 74 16.00 0.44 13.44
N ASN A 75 16.91 -0.49 13.10
CA ASN A 75 17.50 -0.64 11.76
C ASN A 75 16.89 -1.83 10.98
N THR A 76 15.95 -2.57 11.58
CA THR A 76 15.30 -3.70 10.91
C THR A 76 14.48 -3.20 9.72
N MET A 77 14.72 -3.81 8.54
CA MET A 77 14.05 -3.44 7.29
C MET A 77 12.65 -4.03 7.21
N PHE A 78 11.70 -3.20 6.76
CA PHE A 78 10.30 -3.52 6.50
C PHE A 78 9.86 -2.91 5.17
N ALA A 79 8.84 -3.47 4.53
CA ALA A 79 8.13 -2.77 3.47
C ALA A 79 7.27 -1.64 4.07
N ILE A 80 7.32 -0.45 3.47
CA ILE A 80 6.47 0.67 3.90
C ILE A 80 5.18 0.77 3.09
N GLY A 81 5.01 -0.09 2.06
CA GLY A 81 3.81 -0.14 1.25
C GLY A 81 3.41 1.25 0.74
N SER A 82 2.13 1.56 0.80
CA SER A 82 1.57 2.81 0.25
C SER A 82 2.10 4.10 0.89
N SER A 83 2.87 4.05 1.99
CA SER A 83 3.62 5.23 2.46
C SER A 83 4.64 5.72 1.42
N SER A 84 4.99 4.89 0.43
CA SER A 84 5.81 5.24 -0.76
C SER A 84 5.18 6.34 -1.63
N LYS A 85 3.85 6.48 -1.61
CA LYS A 85 3.13 7.48 -2.42
C LYS A 85 3.59 8.91 -2.14
N ALA A 86 3.86 9.21 -0.89
CA ALA A 86 4.34 10.53 -0.50
C ALA A 86 5.76 10.83 -1.06
N PHE A 87 6.58 9.80 -1.26
CA PHE A 87 7.89 9.92 -1.92
C PHE A 87 7.73 10.24 -3.41
N THR A 88 6.78 9.59 -4.09
CA THR A 88 6.47 9.89 -5.51
C THR A 88 5.92 11.30 -5.66
N ALA A 89 5.06 11.76 -4.76
CA ALA A 89 4.55 13.12 -4.76
C ALA A 89 5.67 14.16 -4.52
N LEU A 90 6.57 13.90 -3.55
CA LEU A 90 7.72 14.78 -3.31
C LEU A 90 8.70 14.77 -4.49
N LEU A 91 8.92 13.64 -5.14
CA LEU A 91 9.76 13.54 -6.34
C LEU A 91 9.22 14.45 -7.45
N LEU A 92 7.93 14.36 -7.78
CA LEU A 92 7.32 15.27 -8.76
C LEU A 92 7.42 16.73 -8.31
N ALA A 93 7.24 17.03 -7.02
CA ALA A 93 7.39 18.37 -6.48
C ALA A 93 8.80 18.94 -6.73
N THR A 94 9.86 18.11 -6.66
CA THR A 94 11.23 18.57 -6.98
C THR A 94 11.41 18.89 -8.46
N LEU A 95 10.80 18.12 -9.36
CA LEU A 95 10.83 18.39 -10.79
C LEU A 95 10.04 19.67 -11.16
N ILE A 96 8.97 19.91 -10.44
CA ILE A 96 8.18 21.15 -10.56
C ILE A 96 8.98 22.38 -10.06
N ASP A 97 9.72 22.23 -8.95
CA ASP A 97 10.62 23.28 -8.47
C ASP A 97 11.71 23.61 -9.50
N GLU A 98 12.15 22.67 -10.30
CA GLU A 98 13.08 22.84 -11.43
C GLU A 98 12.40 23.49 -12.66
N GLY A 99 11.09 23.73 -12.62
CA GLY A 99 10.34 24.30 -13.75
C GLY A 99 10.09 23.33 -14.90
N ARG A 100 10.27 22.02 -14.70
CA ARG A 100 10.06 20.99 -15.74
C ARG A 100 8.59 20.67 -15.99
N ALA A 101 7.74 20.91 -15.02
CA ALA A 101 6.29 20.72 -15.09
C ALA A 101 5.56 21.63 -14.11
N LYS A 102 4.23 21.59 -14.16
CA LYS A 102 3.32 22.23 -13.19
C LYS A 102 2.31 21.20 -12.70
N TRP A 103 1.77 21.40 -11.49
CA TRP A 103 0.74 20.51 -10.92
C TRP A 103 -0.49 20.35 -11.81
N ASP A 104 -0.84 21.38 -12.57
CA ASP A 104 -2.04 21.42 -13.42
C ASP A 104 -1.75 21.14 -14.89
N ASP A 105 -0.52 20.75 -15.25
CA ASP A 105 -0.21 20.23 -16.57
C ASP A 105 -0.98 18.95 -16.81
N ARG A 106 -1.49 18.78 -18.04
CA ARG A 106 -2.21 17.57 -18.42
C ARG A 106 -1.23 16.42 -18.59
N VAL A 107 -1.63 15.23 -18.14
CA VAL A 107 -0.79 14.03 -18.25
C VAL A 107 -0.37 13.76 -19.69
N ILE A 108 -1.28 13.97 -20.65
CA ILE A 108 -1.01 13.78 -22.09
C ILE A 108 0.01 14.76 -22.68
N GLU A 109 0.35 15.84 -21.99
CA GLU A 109 1.41 16.77 -22.41
C GLU A 109 2.82 16.19 -22.15
N HIS A 110 2.90 15.20 -21.25
CA HIS A 110 4.13 14.49 -20.89
C HIS A 110 4.14 13.04 -21.36
N LEU A 111 2.99 12.35 -21.32
CA LEU A 111 2.81 10.97 -21.77
C LEU A 111 1.76 10.94 -22.90
N ASP A 112 2.18 11.12 -24.14
CA ASP A 112 1.30 11.18 -25.33
C ASP A 112 0.47 9.91 -25.54
N TRP A 113 0.95 8.78 -25.00
CA TRP A 113 0.32 7.48 -25.04
C TRP A 113 -0.66 7.22 -23.87
N PHE A 114 -0.75 8.12 -22.87
CA PHE A 114 -1.67 7.99 -21.74
C PHE A 114 -3.13 8.07 -22.19
N GLN A 115 -3.93 7.11 -21.77
CA GLN A 115 -5.34 7.05 -22.13
C GLN A 115 -6.17 6.44 -21.01
N MET A 116 -7.25 7.12 -20.63
CA MET A 116 -8.30 6.62 -19.75
C MET A 116 -9.45 6.06 -20.60
N PHE A 117 -10.38 5.32 -19.97
CA PHE A 117 -11.58 4.80 -20.64
C PHE A 117 -12.41 5.92 -21.29
N ASP A 118 -12.62 7.02 -20.58
CA ASP A 118 -13.33 8.20 -21.08
C ASP A 118 -12.33 9.17 -21.76
N PRO A 119 -12.56 9.52 -23.04
CA PRO A 119 -11.72 10.49 -23.76
C PRO A 119 -11.69 11.88 -23.14
N TYR A 120 -12.77 12.31 -22.46
CA TYR A 120 -12.78 13.57 -21.74
C TYR A 120 -11.81 13.51 -20.54
N VAL A 121 -11.87 12.45 -19.76
CA VAL A 121 -10.95 12.23 -18.63
C VAL A 121 -9.50 12.14 -19.09
N THR A 122 -9.24 11.46 -20.21
CA THR A 122 -7.90 11.41 -20.84
C THR A 122 -7.34 12.80 -21.07
N ARG A 123 -8.13 13.68 -21.68
CA ARG A 123 -7.72 15.03 -22.05
C ARG A 123 -7.56 15.98 -20.86
N GLU A 124 -8.35 15.78 -19.79
CA GLU A 124 -8.43 16.71 -18.67
C GLU A 124 -7.67 16.25 -17.40
N MET A 125 -7.13 15.01 -17.40
CA MET A 125 -6.35 14.48 -16.27
C MET A 125 -5.08 15.28 -16.09
N THR A 126 -4.85 15.78 -14.88
CA THR A 126 -3.65 16.54 -14.51
C THR A 126 -2.72 15.75 -13.60
N LEU A 127 -1.46 16.21 -13.42
CA LEU A 127 -0.52 15.60 -12.48
C LEU A 127 -1.08 15.60 -11.05
N ARG A 128 -1.79 16.65 -10.67
CA ARG A 128 -2.51 16.76 -9.41
C ARG A 128 -3.58 15.68 -9.25
N ASP A 129 -4.32 15.37 -10.31
CA ASP A 129 -5.36 14.33 -10.28
C ASP A 129 -4.77 12.93 -10.09
N LEU A 130 -3.60 12.64 -10.69
CA LEU A 130 -2.91 11.37 -10.50
C LEU A 130 -2.61 11.09 -9.02
N LEU A 131 -2.25 12.12 -8.26
CA LEU A 131 -1.79 11.99 -6.87
C LEU A 131 -2.90 12.17 -5.83
N SER A 132 -4.12 12.58 -6.21
CA SER A 132 -5.18 12.95 -5.27
C SER A 132 -6.36 12.00 -5.20
N HIS A 133 -6.29 10.83 -5.86
CA HIS A 133 -7.32 9.78 -5.80
C HIS A 133 -8.73 10.23 -6.23
N ARG A 134 -8.82 11.06 -7.28
CA ARG A 134 -10.09 11.57 -7.82
C ARG A 134 -10.29 11.27 -9.31
N SER A 135 -9.63 10.23 -9.81
CA SER A 135 -9.66 9.84 -11.23
C SER A 135 -11.01 9.31 -11.73
N GLY A 136 -11.95 8.98 -10.84
CA GLY A 136 -13.20 8.29 -11.18
C GLY A 136 -13.10 6.77 -11.13
N LEU A 137 -11.90 6.24 -10.98
CA LEU A 137 -11.65 4.80 -10.83
C LEU A 137 -11.73 4.37 -9.37
N SER A 138 -12.29 3.17 -9.10
CA SER A 138 -12.17 2.54 -7.79
C SER A 138 -10.79 1.89 -7.66
N ARG A 139 -10.71 0.59 -7.70
CA ARG A 139 -9.43 -0.15 -7.60
C ARG A 139 -8.95 -0.57 -9.00
N GLY A 140 -8.21 -1.57 -9.16
CA GLY A 140 -7.64 -2.13 -10.39
C GLY A 140 -6.36 -2.90 -10.06
N ASP A 141 -6.24 -3.32 -8.80
CA ASP A 141 -5.00 -3.86 -8.24
C ASP A 141 -4.58 -5.18 -8.88
N LEU A 142 -5.52 -5.96 -9.43
CA LEU A 142 -5.20 -7.20 -10.14
C LEU A 142 -4.39 -6.99 -11.44
N LEU A 143 -4.24 -5.73 -11.89
CA LEU A 143 -3.34 -5.41 -13.00
C LEU A 143 -1.86 -5.51 -12.61
N TRP A 144 -1.53 -5.14 -11.39
CA TRP A 144 -0.14 -5.13 -10.92
C TRP A 144 0.15 -6.25 -9.93
N TYR A 145 -0.84 -6.64 -9.11
CA TYR A 145 -0.64 -7.60 -8.04
C TYR A 145 -0.43 -9.02 -8.59
N GLY A 146 0.77 -9.54 -8.35
CA GLY A 146 1.14 -10.88 -8.81
C GLY A 146 1.22 -11.04 -10.33
N SER A 147 1.31 -9.95 -11.09
CA SER A 147 1.48 -9.95 -12.53
C SER A 147 2.93 -9.70 -12.94
N ASP A 148 3.26 -10.03 -14.18
CA ASP A 148 4.54 -9.78 -14.84
C ASP A 148 4.51 -8.56 -15.77
N LEU A 149 3.42 -7.78 -15.74
CA LEU A 149 3.29 -6.56 -16.50
C LEU A 149 4.26 -5.49 -16.00
N THR A 150 4.85 -4.74 -16.93
CA THR A 150 5.65 -3.56 -16.61
C THR A 150 4.78 -2.42 -16.09
N ARG A 151 5.38 -1.38 -15.49
CA ARG A 151 4.67 -0.15 -15.07
C ARG A 151 3.92 0.48 -16.24
N GLU A 152 4.60 0.63 -17.37
CA GLU A 152 4.02 1.17 -18.61
C GLU A 152 2.85 0.31 -19.10
N ASP A 153 2.99 -1.02 -19.16
CA ASP A 153 1.91 -1.92 -19.57
C ASP A 153 0.66 -1.74 -18.70
N ILE A 154 0.84 -1.63 -17.38
CA ILE A 154 -0.25 -1.43 -16.43
C ILE A 154 -0.95 -0.10 -16.70
N VAL A 155 -0.20 0.99 -16.87
CA VAL A 155 -0.77 2.31 -17.17
C VAL A 155 -1.45 2.33 -18.53
N ARG A 156 -0.89 1.70 -19.56
CA ARG A 156 -1.51 1.59 -20.89
C ARG A 156 -2.83 0.82 -20.87
N ARG A 157 -2.98 -0.17 -19.98
CA ARG A 157 -4.21 -0.98 -19.86
C ARG A 157 -5.33 -0.26 -19.14
N VAL A 158 -5.07 0.83 -18.41
CA VAL A 158 -6.11 1.59 -17.70
C VAL A 158 -7.21 2.12 -18.61
N ARG A 159 -6.93 2.27 -19.91
CA ARG A 159 -7.93 2.62 -20.94
C ARG A 159 -9.10 1.66 -21.04
N TRP A 160 -8.95 0.44 -20.52
CA TRP A 160 -10.00 -0.59 -20.49
C TRP A 160 -10.67 -0.70 -19.12
N LEU A 161 -10.22 0.07 -18.13
CA LEU A 161 -10.79 0.08 -16.78
C LEU A 161 -11.93 1.10 -16.73
N GLU A 162 -13.15 0.59 -16.67
CA GLU A 162 -14.34 1.42 -16.60
C GLU A 162 -14.39 2.24 -15.30
N PRO A 163 -14.81 3.51 -15.34
CA PRO A 163 -14.94 4.33 -14.16
C PRO A 163 -16.09 3.84 -13.28
N SER A 164 -15.89 3.92 -11.96
CA SER A 164 -16.92 3.59 -10.97
C SER A 164 -17.83 4.78 -10.66
N TRP A 165 -17.35 6.00 -10.94
CA TRP A 165 -18.06 7.27 -10.78
C TRP A 165 -17.44 8.37 -11.65
N SER A 166 -18.09 9.53 -11.69
CA SER A 166 -17.62 10.65 -12.52
C SER A 166 -16.26 11.17 -12.06
N PHE A 167 -15.46 11.64 -13.02
CA PHE A 167 -14.17 12.26 -12.79
C PHE A 167 -14.25 13.39 -11.76
N ARG A 168 -13.33 13.42 -10.80
CA ARG A 168 -13.23 14.40 -9.70
C ARG A 168 -14.42 14.44 -8.74
N SER A 169 -15.41 13.54 -8.86
CA SER A 169 -16.64 13.63 -8.06
C SER A 169 -16.50 13.10 -6.63
N GLN A 170 -15.62 12.12 -6.44
CA GLN A 170 -15.41 11.53 -5.12
C GLN A 170 -14.06 10.80 -5.02
N PHE A 171 -13.68 10.48 -3.79
CA PHE A 171 -12.45 9.76 -3.48
C PHE A 171 -12.52 8.30 -3.94
N GLY A 172 -11.53 7.88 -4.72
CA GLY A 172 -11.34 6.50 -5.14
C GLY A 172 -9.87 6.11 -5.11
N TYR A 173 -9.47 5.40 -4.06
CA TYR A 173 -8.07 5.01 -3.87
C TYR A 173 -7.53 4.21 -5.04
N GLN A 174 -6.51 4.74 -5.74
CA GLN A 174 -6.01 4.19 -6.98
C GLN A 174 -4.47 4.13 -7.01
N ASN A 175 -3.92 2.91 -7.10
CA ASN A 175 -2.48 2.71 -7.20
C ASN A 175 -1.93 3.04 -8.60
N ILE A 176 -2.67 2.71 -9.66
CA ILE A 176 -2.20 2.85 -11.05
C ILE A 176 -1.93 4.32 -11.41
N MET A 177 -2.67 5.26 -10.83
CA MET A 177 -2.42 6.68 -11.07
C MET A 177 -1.07 7.15 -10.50
N TYR A 178 -0.59 6.52 -9.42
CA TYR A 178 0.76 6.75 -8.90
C TYR A 178 1.84 6.13 -9.80
N LEU A 179 1.53 5.02 -10.49
CA LEU A 179 2.42 4.49 -11.52
C LEU A 179 2.55 5.49 -12.68
N ALA A 180 1.42 6.01 -13.16
CA ALA A 180 1.43 7.05 -14.19
C ALA A 180 2.22 8.31 -13.74
N ALA A 181 2.14 8.69 -12.46
CA ALA A 181 2.96 9.77 -11.90
C ALA A 181 4.46 9.42 -11.90
N GLY A 182 4.82 8.16 -11.68
CA GLY A 182 6.19 7.65 -11.85
C GLY A 182 6.67 7.74 -13.30
N GLU A 183 5.87 7.29 -14.26
CA GLU A 183 6.17 7.39 -15.69
C GLU A 183 6.36 8.86 -16.13
N VAL A 184 5.54 9.79 -15.63
CA VAL A 184 5.75 11.23 -15.87
C VAL A 184 7.10 11.70 -15.33
N ALA A 185 7.48 11.26 -14.12
CA ALA A 185 8.78 11.64 -13.56
C ALA A 185 9.95 11.07 -14.37
N GLU A 186 9.80 9.85 -14.90
CA GLU A 186 10.79 9.22 -15.80
C GLU A 186 10.91 9.99 -17.12
N GLU A 187 9.78 10.34 -17.76
CA GLU A 187 9.76 11.12 -19.00
C GLU A 187 10.42 12.51 -18.82
N LEU A 188 10.05 13.21 -17.75
CA LEU A 188 10.59 14.54 -17.43
C LEU A 188 12.11 14.53 -17.18
N SER A 189 12.67 13.43 -16.68
CA SER A 189 14.07 13.39 -16.22
C SER A 189 15.00 12.58 -17.11
N GLY A 190 14.47 11.63 -17.89
CA GLY A 190 15.24 10.61 -18.61
C GLY A 190 15.85 9.53 -17.71
N ARG A 191 15.35 9.39 -16.46
CA ARG A 191 15.84 8.43 -15.46
C ARG A 191 14.70 7.71 -14.80
N SER A 192 14.91 6.46 -14.38
CA SER A 192 13.88 5.67 -13.71
C SER A 192 13.43 6.31 -12.39
N TRP A 193 12.17 6.08 -12.02
CA TRP A 193 11.64 6.49 -10.72
C TRP A 193 12.51 5.98 -9.56
N ASP A 194 13.04 4.78 -9.68
CA ASP A 194 13.90 4.13 -8.68
C ASP A 194 15.21 4.92 -8.47
N GLU A 195 15.88 5.31 -9.56
CA GLU A 195 17.09 6.12 -9.50
C GLU A 195 16.81 7.52 -8.96
N LEU A 196 15.68 8.13 -9.37
CA LEU A 196 15.31 9.46 -8.91
C LEU A 196 15.02 9.49 -7.41
N VAL A 197 14.30 8.50 -6.87
CA VAL A 197 14.05 8.39 -5.43
C VAL A 197 15.36 8.22 -4.66
N GLN A 198 16.26 7.37 -5.17
CA GLN A 198 17.58 7.16 -4.56
C GLN A 198 18.38 8.46 -4.51
N GLU A 199 18.47 9.18 -5.62
CA GLU A 199 19.32 10.37 -5.75
C GLU A 199 18.72 11.60 -5.05
N ARG A 200 17.43 11.85 -5.25
CA ARG A 200 16.78 13.09 -4.82
C ARG A 200 16.23 13.04 -3.40
N ILE A 201 15.99 11.82 -2.88
CA ILE A 201 15.37 11.66 -1.58
C ILE A 201 16.26 10.85 -0.63
N PHE A 202 16.62 9.61 -0.97
CA PHE A 202 17.36 8.75 -0.04
C PHE A 202 18.75 9.30 0.26
N ALA A 203 19.52 9.66 -0.76
CA ALA A 203 20.88 10.15 -0.57
C ALA A 203 20.95 11.45 0.25
N PRO A 204 20.16 12.51 -0.03
CA PRO A 204 20.17 13.72 0.78
C PRO A 204 19.71 13.53 2.22
N LEU A 205 18.81 12.57 2.47
CA LEU A 205 18.32 12.25 3.81
C LEU A 205 19.21 11.26 4.57
N GLY A 206 20.23 10.70 3.91
CA GLY A 206 21.09 9.68 4.49
C GLY A 206 20.41 8.32 4.69
N MET A 207 19.36 8.01 3.92
CA MET A 207 18.61 6.75 3.94
C MET A 207 19.37 5.67 3.13
N ARG A 208 20.49 5.20 3.68
CA ARG A 208 21.49 4.40 2.95
C ARG A 208 21.08 2.94 2.75
N THR A 209 20.20 2.41 3.59
CA THR A 209 19.72 1.04 3.52
C THR A 209 18.33 0.92 2.92
N SER A 210 17.61 2.04 2.77
CA SER A 210 16.31 2.07 2.09
C SER A 210 16.43 1.69 0.62
N THR A 211 15.45 0.94 0.12
CA THR A 211 15.42 0.43 -1.25
C THR A 211 14.05 0.63 -1.88
N THR A 212 14.00 0.67 -3.20
CA THR A 212 12.75 0.71 -3.97
C THR A 212 12.34 -0.66 -4.49
N SER A 213 13.11 -1.72 -4.19
CA SER A 213 12.90 -3.10 -4.59
C SER A 213 13.20 -4.04 -3.43
N ILE A 214 12.58 -5.22 -3.42
CA ILE A 214 12.90 -6.28 -2.44
C ILE A 214 14.23 -7.01 -2.77
N ARG A 215 14.75 -6.89 -4.00
CA ARG A 215 15.92 -7.65 -4.45
C ARG A 215 17.17 -7.43 -3.60
N PRO A 216 17.51 -6.19 -3.19
CA PRO A 216 18.66 -5.95 -2.31
C PRO A 216 18.49 -6.55 -0.91
N LEU A 217 17.26 -6.75 -0.42
CA LEU A 217 16.99 -7.27 0.92
C LEU A 217 17.56 -8.68 1.13
N ALA A 218 17.65 -9.47 0.06
CA ALA A 218 18.21 -10.84 0.11
C ALA A 218 19.66 -10.88 0.62
N SER A 219 20.42 -9.80 0.46
CA SER A 219 21.82 -9.67 0.92
C SER A 219 21.94 -9.02 2.31
N MET A 220 20.84 -8.52 2.88
CA MET A 220 20.83 -7.84 4.17
C MET A 220 20.55 -8.82 5.31
N SER A 221 21.25 -8.68 6.43
CA SER A 221 21.07 -9.56 7.59
C SER A 221 19.96 -9.14 8.54
N ASN A 222 19.54 -7.85 8.51
CA ASN A 222 18.55 -7.30 9.43
C ASN A 222 17.24 -6.95 8.71
N VAL A 223 16.51 -7.98 8.29
CA VAL A 223 15.26 -7.86 7.53
C VAL A 223 14.15 -8.61 8.27
N ALA A 224 12.99 -7.99 8.41
CA ALA A 224 11.82 -8.63 8.99
C ALA A 224 11.20 -9.62 7.98
N THR A 225 10.77 -10.77 8.46
CA THR A 225 9.97 -11.70 7.67
C THR A 225 8.51 -11.24 7.67
N PRO A 226 7.83 -11.17 6.52
CA PRO A 226 6.40 -10.87 6.47
C PRO A 226 5.55 -11.97 7.12
N HIS A 227 4.44 -11.61 7.77
CA HIS A 227 3.49 -12.57 8.36
C HIS A 227 2.05 -12.24 7.97
N SER A 228 1.26 -13.27 7.77
CA SER A 228 -0.17 -13.16 7.50
C SER A 228 -0.95 -14.18 8.34
N ARG A 229 -2.24 -13.90 8.54
CA ARG A 229 -3.14 -14.85 9.18
C ARG A 229 -3.68 -15.82 8.14
N ILE A 230 -3.23 -17.07 8.21
CA ILE A 230 -3.64 -18.17 7.34
C ILE A 230 -4.37 -19.19 8.21
N ASP A 231 -5.60 -19.54 7.85
CA ASP A 231 -6.46 -20.46 8.62
C ASP A 231 -6.52 -20.12 10.12
N GLY A 232 -6.66 -18.82 10.41
CA GLY A 232 -6.74 -18.31 11.79
C GLY A 232 -5.40 -18.20 12.53
N LYS A 233 -4.27 -18.64 11.97
CA LYS A 233 -2.95 -18.62 12.61
C LYS A 233 -2.00 -17.65 11.93
N VAL A 234 -1.27 -16.87 12.72
CA VAL A 234 -0.19 -16.00 12.21
C VAL A 234 0.95 -16.90 11.74
N SER A 235 1.33 -16.75 10.49
CA SER A 235 2.34 -17.56 9.83
C SER A 235 3.29 -16.70 9.00
N PRO A 236 4.59 -17.03 8.95
CA PRO A 236 5.53 -16.37 8.07
C PRO A 236 5.18 -16.67 6.60
N ILE A 237 5.32 -15.67 5.76
CA ILE A 237 5.08 -15.75 4.31
C ILE A 237 6.29 -15.22 3.54
N ALA A 238 6.32 -15.44 2.24
CA ALA A 238 7.34 -14.85 1.38
C ALA A 238 7.12 -13.35 1.19
N TRP A 239 8.19 -12.61 0.93
CA TRP A 239 8.11 -11.26 0.44
C TRP A 239 7.44 -11.23 -0.93
N ARG A 240 6.55 -10.26 -1.13
CA ARG A 240 5.90 -10.02 -2.43
C ARG A 240 6.74 -9.04 -3.25
N ASP A 241 7.16 -9.44 -4.44
CA ASP A 241 7.71 -8.51 -5.43
C ASP A 241 6.56 -7.67 -6.01
N ILE A 242 6.68 -6.36 -5.87
CA ILE A 242 5.77 -5.35 -6.42
C ILE A 242 6.54 -4.21 -7.10
N ASP A 243 7.71 -4.50 -7.65
CA ASP A 243 8.54 -3.52 -8.35
C ASP A 243 7.77 -2.86 -9.50
N ASN A 244 6.86 -3.60 -10.13
CA ASN A 244 5.94 -3.08 -11.15
C ASN A 244 4.92 -2.05 -10.63
N ALA A 245 4.71 -1.98 -9.31
CA ALA A 245 3.88 -0.97 -8.65
C ALA A 245 4.73 -0.01 -7.80
N GLY A 246 6.03 0.14 -8.12
CA GLY A 246 7.02 0.89 -7.35
C GLY A 246 6.54 2.26 -6.85
N PRO A 247 6.13 3.18 -7.73
CA PRO A 247 5.69 4.52 -7.34
C PRO A 247 4.51 4.55 -6.37
N ALA A 248 3.76 3.46 -6.27
CA ALA A 248 2.63 3.32 -5.36
C ALA A 248 2.97 2.61 -4.04
N GLY A 249 4.07 1.79 -3.96
CA GLY A 249 4.18 0.92 -2.80
C GLY A 249 5.45 0.12 -2.54
N SER A 250 6.50 0.17 -3.37
CA SER A 250 7.61 -0.79 -3.26
C SER A 250 8.76 -0.41 -2.33
N ILE A 251 8.75 0.78 -1.72
CA ILE A 251 9.84 1.21 -0.84
C ILE A 251 9.92 0.31 0.40
N ASN A 252 11.14 -0.08 0.73
CA ASN A 252 11.51 -0.78 1.95
C ASN A 252 12.45 0.10 2.77
N SER A 253 12.23 0.18 4.07
CA SER A 253 13.02 1.04 4.96
C SER A 253 12.96 0.55 6.41
N ASN A 254 13.63 1.26 7.30
CA ASN A 254 13.60 1.07 8.74
C ASN A 254 13.16 2.36 9.46
N VAL A 255 12.80 2.26 10.73
CA VAL A 255 12.26 3.43 11.45
C VAL A 255 13.30 4.52 11.69
N ARG A 256 14.59 4.19 11.74
CA ARG A 256 15.67 5.16 11.90
C ARG A 256 15.82 6.05 10.66
N GLU A 257 15.82 5.46 9.47
CA GLU A 257 15.89 6.21 8.20
C GLU A 257 14.58 6.95 7.92
N MET A 258 13.44 6.33 8.18
CA MET A 258 12.15 6.98 8.06
C MET A 258 11.95 8.15 9.03
N ALA A 259 12.66 8.19 10.15
CA ALA A 259 12.68 9.38 11.03
C ALA A 259 13.31 10.61 10.34
N ALA A 260 14.30 10.43 9.45
CA ALA A 260 14.83 11.52 8.62
C ALA A 260 13.77 12.04 7.63
N TRP A 261 12.98 11.13 7.03
CA TRP A 261 11.82 11.47 6.20
C TRP A 261 10.79 12.31 6.99
N VAL A 262 10.45 11.90 8.21
CA VAL A 262 9.52 12.66 9.09
C VAL A 262 10.07 14.05 9.42
N ARG A 263 11.37 14.18 9.71
CA ARG A 263 12.02 15.47 9.94
C ARG A 263 11.89 16.39 8.74
N LEU A 264 12.17 15.88 7.52
CA LEU A 264 11.99 16.63 6.27
C LEU A 264 10.56 17.17 6.14
N GLN A 265 9.56 16.34 6.42
CA GLN A 265 8.16 16.71 6.30
C GLN A 265 7.76 17.77 7.32
N LEU A 266 8.14 17.62 8.61
CA LEU A 266 7.88 18.61 9.66
C LEU A 266 8.61 19.95 9.39
N ARG A 267 9.78 19.90 8.74
CA ARG A 267 10.56 21.08 8.33
C ARG A 267 10.18 21.62 6.94
N ARG A 268 9.00 21.22 6.43
CA ARG A 268 8.42 21.73 5.18
C ARG A 268 9.39 21.67 4.01
N GLY A 269 10.03 20.52 3.83
CA GLY A 269 10.93 20.26 2.72
C GLY A 269 12.39 20.66 2.94
N GLU A 270 12.78 20.96 4.17
CA GLU A 270 14.17 21.22 4.56
C GLU A 270 14.72 20.13 5.48
N PHE A 271 15.95 19.70 5.27
CA PHE A 271 16.63 18.72 6.10
C PHE A 271 18.09 19.14 6.33
N ASN A 272 18.50 19.26 7.60
CA ASN A 272 19.84 19.66 8.01
C ASN A 272 20.35 20.95 7.29
N GLY A 273 19.48 21.96 7.10
CA GLY A 273 19.82 23.20 6.43
C GLY A 273 19.81 23.14 4.90
N HIS A 274 19.50 21.99 4.30
CA HIS A 274 19.38 21.82 2.86
C HIS A 274 17.91 21.73 2.45
N ARG A 275 17.51 22.55 1.47
CA ARG A 275 16.16 22.52 0.91
C ARG A 275 16.07 21.45 -0.18
N ILE A 276 15.23 20.43 0.06
CA ILE A 276 14.98 19.32 -0.88
C ILE A 276 13.82 19.69 -1.82
N VAL A 277 12.79 20.35 -1.29
CA VAL A 277 11.64 20.83 -2.04
C VAL A 277 11.24 22.20 -1.50
N SER A 278 10.71 23.06 -2.36
CA SER A 278 10.24 24.40 -1.94
C SER A 278 9.11 24.28 -0.91
N GLU A 279 9.02 25.26 -0.01
CA GLU A 279 7.91 25.32 0.95
C GLU A 279 6.55 25.43 0.26
N ALA A 280 6.49 26.06 -0.91
CA ALA A 280 5.27 26.19 -1.71
C ALA A 280 4.77 24.82 -2.19
N ASN A 281 5.63 24.03 -2.81
CA ASN A 281 5.28 22.68 -3.29
C ASN A 281 5.05 21.70 -2.15
N HIS A 282 5.80 21.79 -1.04
CA HIS A 282 5.48 21.01 0.16
C HIS A 282 4.09 21.36 0.72
N ARG A 283 3.73 22.64 0.77
CA ARG A 283 2.38 23.09 1.21
C ARG A 283 1.29 22.54 0.30
N GLU A 284 1.55 22.50 -1.00
CA GLU A 284 0.63 21.95 -1.98
C GLU A 284 0.35 20.46 -1.72
N MET A 285 1.38 19.69 -1.37
CA MET A 285 1.21 18.27 -1.02
C MET A 285 0.30 18.07 0.22
N TRP A 286 0.31 19.02 1.16
CA TRP A 286 -0.50 18.99 2.37
C TRP A 286 -1.78 19.84 2.28
N SER A 287 -2.17 20.22 1.08
CA SER A 287 -3.45 20.91 0.81
C SER A 287 -4.55 19.88 0.50
N PRO A 288 -5.80 20.11 0.97
CA PRO A 288 -6.93 19.25 0.65
C PRO A 288 -7.28 19.32 -0.84
N HIS A 289 -7.25 18.18 -1.54
CA HIS A 289 -7.63 18.07 -2.95
C HIS A 289 -8.88 17.22 -3.18
N THR A 290 -9.13 16.24 -2.32
CA THR A 290 -10.28 15.33 -2.45
C THR A 290 -10.90 15.13 -1.08
N ILE A 291 -12.22 15.35 -0.99
CA ILE A 291 -12.98 15.12 0.24
C ILE A 291 -13.22 13.61 0.39
N ILE A 292 -13.03 13.09 1.61
CA ILE A 292 -13.32 11.71 1.97
C ILE A 292 -14.53 11.71 2.90
N GLN A 293 -15.59 11.03 2.49
CA GLN A 293 -16.78 10.86 3.33
C GLN A 293 -16.42 10.03 4.57
N ILE A 294 -16.81 10.53 5.73
CA ILE A 294 -16.70 9.81 7.01
C ILE A 294 -17.97 8.98 7.16
N ASP A 295 -17.83 7.67 7.25
CA ASP A 295 -18.94 6.78 7.46
C ASP A 295 -19.31 6.66 8.95
N THR A 296 -20.51 6.13 9.23
CA THR A 296 -21.03 6.01 10.60
C THR A 296 -20.16 5.12 11.51
N ALA A 297 -19.37 4.20 10.95
CA ALA A 297 -18.44 3.38 11.73
C ALA A 297 -17.22 4.22 12.14
N ALA A 298 -16.68 5.00 11.21
CA ALA A 298 -15.58 5.92 11.48
C ALA A 298 -16.02 7.03 12.48
N GLU A 299 -17.21 7.62 12.33
CA GLU A 299 -17.76 8.57 13.29
C GLU A 299 -17.84 8.00 14.70
N ARG A 300 -18.26 6.75 14.83
CA ARG A 300 -18.34 6.06 16.13
C ARG A 300 -16.99 5.76 16.75
N LEU A 301 -16.02 5.33 15.93
CA LEU A 301 -14.67 4.96 16.40
C LEU A 301 -13.81 6.19 16.69
N TYR A 302 -13.99 7.25 15.92
CA TYR A 302 -13.16 8.46 15.93
C TYR A 302 -14.04 9.72 16.00
N PRO A 303 -14.83 9.89 17.06
CA PRO A 303 -15.78 11.00 17.17
C PRO A 303 -15.11 12.38 17.22
N GLU A 304 -13.79 12.40 17.38
CA GLU A 304 -12.97 13.62 17.38
C GLU A 304 -12.53 14.09 15.99
N THR A 305 -12.84 13.29 14.95
CA THR A 305 -12.50 13.58 13.54
C THR A 305 -13.75 14.04 12.79
N HIS A 306 -13.77 15.29 12.34
CA HIS A 306 -14.91 15.90 11.67
C HIS A 306 -14.68 16.08 10.17
N PHE A 307 -13.42 16.17 9.74
CA PHE A 307 -13.03 16.34 8.35
C PHE A 307 -11.95 15.35 7.96
N ARG A 308 -12.14 14.75 6.81
CA ARG A 308 -11.15 13.88 6.22
C ARG A 308 -10.99 14.20 4.74
N THR A 309 -9.75 14.45 4.31
CA THR A 309 -9.42 14.78 2.93
C THR A 309 -8.16 14.06 2.50
N TYR A 310 -7.87 14.10 1.22
CA TYR A 310 -6.61 13.62 0.68
C TYR A 310 -5.88 14.76 -0.05
N GLY A 311 -4.60 14.93 0.24
CA GLY A 311 -3.66 15.81 -0.43
C GLY A 311 -2.97 15.12 -1.60
N LEU A 312 -1.66 15.38 -1.78
CA LEU A 312 -0.81 14.67 -2.75
C LEU A 312 0.07 13.67 -1.99
N GLY A 313 -0.38 12.43 -1.92
CA GLY A 313 0.29 11.36 -1.17
C GLY A 313 0.04 11.33 0.34
N TRP A 314 -0.92 12.12 0.84
CA TRP A 314 -1.20 12.24 2.27
C TRP A 314 -2.69 12.29 2.59
N PHE A 315 -3.12 11.55 3.60
CA PHE A 315 -4.38 11.77 4.28
C PHE A 315 -4.25 12.97 5.21
N LEU A 316 -5.28 13.81 5.21
CA LEU A 316 -5.38 15.01 6.06
C LEU A 316 -6.69 14.91 6.82
N GLU A 317 -6.63 14.94 8.14
CA GLU A 317 -7.81 14.94 8.99
C GLU A 317 -7.61 15.86 10.19
N ASP A 318 -8.69 16.26 10.83
CA ASP A 318 -8.61 16.89 12.14
C ASP A 318 -8.62 15.82 13.24
N TYR A 319 -7.82 16.03 14.24
CA TYR A 319 -7.77 15.22 15.44
C TYR A 319 -7.76 16.13 16.66
N ARG A 320 -8.88 16.18 17.40
CA ARG A 320 -9.04 17.04 18.58
C ARG A 320 -8.67 18.50 18.30
N GLY A 321 -9.11 19.03 17.15
CA GLY A 321 -8.87 20.41 16.72
C GLY A 321 -7.44 20.70 16.23
N ARG A 322 -6.66 19.66 15.89
CA ARG A 322 -5.31 19.78 15.33
C ARG A 322 -5.27 19.06 14.00
N ARG A 323 -4.41 19.50 13.12
CA ARG A 323 -4.23 18.84 11.84
C ARG A 323 -3.38 17.57 12.02
N LEU A 324 -3.89 16.46 11.54
CA LEU A 324 -3.19 15.20 11.44
C LEU A 324 -2.89 14.91 9.96
N VAL A 325 -1.62 14.77 9.63
CA VAL A 325 -1.12 14.41 8.30
C VAL A 325 -0.53 13.02 8.39
N HIS A 326 -1.05 12.07 7.61
CA HIS A 326 -0.55 10.69 7.71
C HIS A 326 -0.73 9.91 6.41
N HIS A 327 0.02 8.83 6.26
CA HIS A 327 -0.26 7.81 5.27
C HIS A 327 0.16 6.44 5.80
N GLY A 328 -0.76 5.50 5.71
CA GLY A 328 -0.48 4.10 6.01
C GLY A 328 0.01 3.33 4.80
N GLY A 329 0.62 2.18 5.03
CA GLY A 329 1.02 1.23 4.01
C GLY A 329 0.64 -0.19 4.40
N ASN A 330 0.20 -0.98 3.43
CA ASN A 330 -0.01 -2.41 3.58
C ASN A 330 0.47 -3.10 2.31
N ILE A 331 1.20 -4.16 2.50
CA ILE A 331 1.55 -5.16 1.49
C ILE A 331 1.59 -6.51 2.19
N ASP A 332 1.63 -7.59 1.47
CA ASP A 332 1.62 -8.94 2.03
C ASP A 332 2.57 -9.07 3.22
N GLY A 333 1.99 -9.34 4.38
CA GLY A 333 2.71 -9.57 5.63
C GLY A 333 3.31 -8.33 6.31
N MET A 334 3.07 -7.11 5.81
CA MET A 334 3.62 -5.88 6.38
C MET A 334 2.57 -4.78 6.48
N SER A 335 2.62 -4.00 7.57
CA SER A 335 1.87 -2.75 7.70
C SER A 335 2.77 -1.63 8.18
N ALA A 336 2.56 -0.43 7.67
CA ALA A 336 3.32 0.76 7.99
C ALA A 336 2.41 1.96 8.25
N LEU A 337 2.89 2.93 8.99
CA LEU A 337 2.25 4.23 9.15
C LEU A 337 3.31 5.30 9.36
N VAL A 338 3.18 6.41 8.64
CA VAL A 338 3.90 7.65 8.87
C VAL A 338 2.86 8.71 9.22
N ALA A 339 3.07 9.44 10.32
CA ALA A 339 2.12 10.46 10.76
C ALA A 339 2.79 11.66 11.41
N MET A 340 2.21 12.84 11.23
CA MET A 340 2.68 14.11 11.80
C MET A 340 1.51 14.91 12.37
N MET A 341 1.77 15.61 13.46
CA MET A 341 0.93 16.65 14.04
C MET A 341 1.75 17.96 14.06
N PRO A 342 1.70 18.75 12.99
CA PRO A 342 2.61 19.89 12.76
C PRO A 342 2.54 20.96 13.83
N GLU A 343 1.36 21.21 14.41
CA GLU A 343 1.16 22.23 15.46
C GLU A 343 1.93 21.89 16.74
N HIS A 344 2.25 20.62 16.95
CA HIS A 344 3.06 20.15 18.10
C HIS A 344 4.50 19.79 17.70
N ASP A 345 4.87 20.03 16.43
CA ASP A 345 6.20 19.69 15.88
C ASP A 345 6.58 18.22 16.22
N VAL A 346 5.60 17.31 16.10
CA VAL A 346 5.76 15.88 16.40
C VAL A 346 5.35 15.03 15.22
N GLY A 347 6.10 13.98 14.97
CA GLY A 347 5.78 12.96 13.99
C GLY A 347 6.32 11.59 14.40
N LEU A 348 5.85 10.56 13.74
CA LEU A 348 6.19 9.18 14.05
C LEU A 348 6.18 8.27 12.84
N VAL A 349 6.89 7.16 12.98
CA VAL A 349 6.88 6.03 12.04
C VAL A 349 6.62 4.76 12.82
N ILE A 350 5.71 3.93 12.33
CA ILE A 350 5.42 2.61 12.88
C ILE A 350 5.47 1.61 11.72
N LEU A 351 6.31 0.59 11.85
CA LEU A 351 6.48 -0.48 10.87
C LEU A 351 6.24 -1.82 11.55
N THR A 352 5.45 -2.70 10.95
CA THR A 352 5.14 -4.03 11.51
C THR A 352 5.31 -5.12 10.47
N ASN A 353 5.69 -6.31 10.89
CA ASN A 353 5.77 -7.49 10.02
C ASN A 353 4.52 -8.36 10.08
N MET A 354 3.36 -7.71 10.07
CA MET A 354 2.03 -8.32 9.97
C MET A 354 1.12 -7.43 9.15
N ASN A 355 0.47 -7.97 8.11
CA ASN A 355 -0.47 -7.19 7.32
C ASN A 355 -1.88 -7.13 7.95
N GLY A 356 -2.63 -6.10 7.57
CA GLY A 356 -4.02 -5.92 7.99
C GLY A 356 -4.21 -5.62 9.47
N SER A 357 -3.12 -5.37 10.22
CA SER A 357 -3.18 -4.99 11.62
C SER A 357 -3.62 -3.53 11.76
N GLY A 358 -4.63 -3.26 12.60
CA GLY A 358 -5.00 -1.90 13.02
C GLY A 358 -3.99 -1.25 13.95
N LEU A 359 -2.99 -1.99 14.43
CA LEU A 359 -2.03 -1.58 15.44
C LEU A 359 -1.29 -0.26 15.13
N PRO A 360 -0.78 0.00 13.90
CA PRO A 360 -0.13 1.27 13.62
C PRO A 360 -1.02 2.49 13.84
N ALA A 361 -2.29 2.43 13.43
CA ALA A 361 -3.23 3.56 13.56
C ALA A 361 -3.62 3.84 15.02
N LEU A 362 -3.77 2.81 15.84
CA LEU A 362 -4.09 2.99 17.26
C LEU A 362 -2.89 3.51 18.06
N LEU A 363 -1.68 3.01 17.76
CA LEU A 363 -0.45 3.50 18.40
C LEU A 363 -0.20 4.96 18.03
N MET A 364 -0.47 5.37 16.79
CA MET A 364 -0.41 6.78 16.37
C MET A 364 -1.26 7.65 17.29
N ARG A 365 -2.53 7.31 17.49
CA ARG A 365 -3.44 8.08 18.36
C ARG A 365 -2.97 8.07 19.81
N ARG A 366 -2.55 6.91 20.32
CA ARG A 366 -2.00 6.80 21.68
C ARG A 366 -0.80 7.71 21.87
N ILE A 367 0.12 7.73 20.90
CA ILE A 367 1.33 8.55 21.00
C ILE A 367 0.97 10.03 20.90
N PHE A 368 0.12 10.44 19.95
CA PHE A 368 -0.27 11.85 19.86
C PHE A 368 -1.06 12.31 21.10
N ASP A 369 -1.89 11.47 21.71
CA ASP A 369 -2.55 11.80 22.98
C ASP A 369 -1.53 12.13 24.09
N LEU A 370 -0.34 11.54 24.10
CA LEU A 370 0.72 11.91 25.05
C LEU A 370 1.26 13.33 24.84
N TYR A 371 1.18 13.85 23.61
CA TYR A 371 1.68 15.19 23.27
C TYR A 371 0.63 16.30 23.38
N ILE A 372 -0.64 15.94 23.51
CA ILE A 372 -1.75 16.90 23.59
C ILE A 372 -2.54 16.79 24.90
N ASP A 373 -1.99 16.11 25.90
CA ASP A 373 -2.69 15.82 27.18
C ASP A 373 -4.09 15.21 26.94
N GLY A 374 -4.17 14.29 25.96
CA GLY A 374 -5.40 13.62 25.59
C GLY A 374 -5.91 12.69 26.68
N PRO A 375 -7.19 12.28 26.62
CA PRO A 375 -7.76 11.35 27.58
C PRO A 375 -7.00 10.02 27.50
N GLY A 376 -6.81 9.39 28.65
CA GLY A 376 -6.13 8.09 28.74
C GLY A 376 -6.93 6.93 28.13
N ARG A 377 -7.48 7.10 26.91
CA ARG A 377 -8.26 6.09 26.18
C ARG A 377 -7.39 4.90 25.80
N ASP A 378 -7.84 3.68 26.10
CA ASP A 378 -7.18 2.46 25.65
C ASP A 378 -7.61 2.13 24.21
N TRP A 379 -6.99 2.83 23.25
CA TRP A 379 -7.19 2.65 21.82
C TRP A 379 -7.03 1.19 21.38
N SER A 380 -6.06 0.46 22.00
CA SER A 380 -5.81 -0.93 21.66
C SER A 380 -6.99 -1.82 21.96
N ALA A 381 -7.50 -1.78 23.19
CA ALA A 381 -8.59 -2.62 23.62
C ALA A 381 -9.89 -2.35 22.83
N GLU A 382 -10.23 -1.07 22.61
CA GLU A 382 -11.48 -0.70 21.94
C GLU A 382 -11.47 -1.10 20.46
N ILE A 383 -10.37 -0.82 19.72
CA ILE A 383 -10.29 -1.15 18.30
C ILE A 383 -10.13 -2.66 18.10
N LEU A 384 -9.45 -3.36 19.00
CA LEU A 384 -9.34 -4.82 18.94
C LEU A 384 -10.72 -5.49 19.06
N ALA A 385 -11.57 -5.02 19.99
CA ALA A 385 -12.92 -5.53 20.13
C ALA A 385 -13.75 -5.34 18.86
N TYR A 386 -13.68 -4.14 18.25
CA TYR A 386 -14.35 -3.85 17.00
C TYR A 386 -13.81 -4.71 15.83
N THR A 387 -12.50 -4.92 15.74
CA THR A 387 -11.86 -5.74 14.70
C THR A 387 -12.31 -7.19 14.80
N LYS A 388 -12.37 -7.76 16.02
CA LYS A 388 -12.88 -9.12 16.26
C LYS A 388 -14.33 -9.27 15.81
N GLN A 389 -15.19 -8.33 16.18
CA GLN A 389 -16.59 -8.34 15.73
C GLN A 389 -16.71 -8.28 14.19
N ARG A 390 -15.89 -7.49 13.53
CA ARG A 390 -15.85 -7.42 12.05
C ARG A 390 -15.38 -8.73 11.42
N ALA A 391 -14.39 -9.39 12.01
CA ALA A 391 -13.90 -10.70 11.55
C ALA A 391 -15.01 -11.77 11.65
N GLU A 392 -15.69 -11.87 12.80
CA GLU A 392 -16.83 -12.78 12.98
C GLU A 392 -17.95 -12.53 11.95
N GLN A 393 -18.26 -11.27 11.66
CA GLN A 393 -19.24 -10.92 10.62
C GLN A 393 -18.78 -11.30 9.21
N ALA A 394 -17.48 -11.19 8.93
CA ALA A 394 -16.92 -11.60 7.65
C ALA A 394 -16.96 -13.12 7.48
N GLU A 395 -16.64 -13.88 8.51
CA GLU A 395 -16.75 -15.36 8.55
C GLU A 395 -18.20 -15.81 8.36
N ALA A 396 -19.14 -15.17 9.05
CA ALA A 396 -20.57 -15.47 8.90
C ALA A 396 -21.07 -15.20 7.47
N ARG A 397 -20.62 -14.10 6.83
CA ARG A 397 -20.93 -13.81 5.42
C ARG A 397 -20.34 -14.85 4.48
N GLN A 398 -19.10 -15.30 4.73
CA GLN A 398 -18.45 -16.34 3.93
C GLN A 398 -19.18 -17.66 4.08
N ALA A 399 -19.55 -18.05 5.29
CA ALA A 399 -20.35 -19.27 5.55
C ALA A 399 -21.72 -19.22 4.84
N ALA A 400 -22.38 -18.04 4.84
CA ALA A 400 -23.62 -17.84 4.11
C ALA A 400 -23.46 -18.00 2.59
N ARG A 401 -22.39 -17.47 1.99
CA ARG A 401 -22.04 -17.68 0.58
C ARG A 401 -21.79 -19.19 0.29
N ASP A 402 -21.04 -19.86 1.14
CA ASP A 402 -20.76 -21.30 0.97
C ASP A 402 -22.02 -22.15 1.12
N SER A 403 -22.98 -21.75 1.96
CA SER A 403 -24.27 -22.42 2.10
C SER A 403 -25.19 -22.22 0.89
N ALA A 404 -24.99 -21.18 0.09
CA ALA A 404 -25.74 -20.96 -1.14
C ALA A 404 -25.31 -21.88 -2.30
N ARG A 405 -24.29 -22.71 -2.10
CA ARG A 405 -23.87 -23.73 -3.06
C ARG A 405 -25.02 -24.72 -3.35
N VAL A 406 -25.39 -24.86 -4.63
CA VAL A 406 -26.33 -25.89 -5.04
C VAL A 406 -25.59 -27.24 -5.11
N ARG A 407 -25.99 -28.16 -4.22
CA ARG A 407 -25.35 -29.47 -4.10
C ARG A 407 -25.88 -30.46 -5.16
N ASN A 408 -25.12 -31.52 -5.43
CA ASN A 408 -25.49 -32.63 -6.34
C ASN A 408 -25.74 -32.19 -7.80
N THR A 409 -25.12 -31.09 -8.23
CA THR A 409 -25.08 -30.70 -9.65
C THR A 409 -23.86 -31.30 -10.33
N GLN A 410 -23.90 -31.37 -11.65
CA GLN A 410 -22.79 -31.79 -12.50
C GLN A 410 -22.47 -30.66 -13.50
N PRO A 411 -21.25 -30.53 -13.97
CA PRO A 411 -20.94 -29.69 -15.11
C PRO A 411 -21.72 -30.12 -16.35
N SER A 412 -22.13 -29.18 -17.17
CA SER A 412 -22.87 -29.47 -18.42
C SER A 412 -22.03 -30.25 -19.44
N LEU A 413 -20.71 -30.17 -19.35
CA LEU A 413 -19.75 -30.78 -20.27
C LEU A 413 -18.74 -31.67 -19.53
N ALA A 414 -18.07 -32.57 -20.27
CA ALA A 414 -16.87 -33.24 -19.80
C ALA A 414 -15.79 -32.20 -19.50
N LEU A 415 -14.99 -32.43 -18.44
CA LEU A 415 -14.06 -31.42 -17.88
C LEU A 415 -13.04 -30.91 -18.92
N ASP A 416 -12.56 -31.77 -19.82
CA ASP A 416 -11.60 -31.41 -20.86
C ASP A 416 -12.14 -30.34 -21.82
N ARG A 417 -13.46 -30.22 -21.97
CA ARG A 417 -14.11 -29.24 -22.85
C ARG A 417 -13.99 -27.80 -22.34
N TYR A 418 -13.78 -27.58 -21.03
CA TYR A 418 -13.58 -26.25 -20.44
C TYR A 418 -12.15 -25.75 -20.62
N ALA A 419 -11.20 -26.64 -20.95
CA ALA A 419 -9.82 -26.22 -21.20
C ALA A 419 -9.75 -25.28 -22.40
N GLY A 420 -8.86 -24.29 -22.29
CA GLY A 420 -8.67 -23.25 -23.32
C GLY A 420 -8.09 -21.98 -22.75
N ARG A 421 -7.88 -21.02 -23.64
CA ARG A 421 -7.40 -19.68 -23.32
C ARG A 421 -8.60 -18.71 -23.38
N TYR A 422 -8.75 -17.92 -22.32
CA TYR A 422 -9.81 -16.93 -22.16
C TYR A 422 -9.18 -15.55 -21.98
N GLU A 423 -9.51 -14.60 -22.82
CA GLU A 423 -8.91 -13.26 -22.90
C GLU A 423 -9.81 -12.18 -22.31
N ASN A 424 -9.21 -11.26 -21.56
CA ASN A 424 -9.79 -9.99 -21.19
C ASN A 424 -8.80 -8.85 -21.53
N ARG A 425 -9.27 -7.80 -22.18
CA ARG A 425 -8.41 -6.68 -22.64
C ARG A 425 -7.71 -5.96 -21.51
N LEU A 426 -8.33 -5.85 -20.35
CA LEU A 426 -7.77 -5.21 -19.18
C LEU A 426 -6.74 -6.12 -18.50
N TYR A 427 -7.13 -7.33 -18.16
CA TYR A 427 -6.35 -8.23 -17.32
C TYR A 427 -5.40 -9.16 -18.09
N GLY A 428 -5.64 -9.40 -19.36
CA GLY A 428 -4.91 -10.41 -20.14
C GLY A 428 -5.62 -11.75 -20.13
N ASP A 429 -4.86 -12.84 -20.06
CA ASP A 429 -5.39 -14.17 -20.27
C ASP A 429 -5.49 -15.01 -19.01
N VAL A 430 -6.60 -15.73 -18.90
CA VAL A 430 -6.73 -16.89 -18.02
C VAL A 430 -6.60 -18.16 -18.87
N VAL A 431 -5.67 -19.02 -18.51
CA VAL A 431 -5.46 -20.32 -19.15
C VAL A 431 -6.04 -21.42 -18.28
N ILE A 432 -7.01 -22.14 -18.81
CA ILE A 432 -7.60 -23.33 -18.18
C ILE A 432 -6.98 -24.56 -18.83
N THR A 433 -6.38 -25.42 -18.01
CA THR A 433 -5.76 -26.68 -18.47
C THR A 433 -6.47 -27.89 -17.87
N TYR A 434 -6.50 -28.98 -18.63
CA TYR A 434 -7.02 -30.28 -18.16
C TYR A 434 -5.90 -31.31 -18.19
N ALA A 435 -5.60 -31.89 -17.04
CA ALA A 435 -4.61 -32.97 -16.92
C ALA A 435 -4.99 -33.93 -15.78
N ASN A 436 -4.77 -35.19 -15.96
CA ASN A 436 -5.00 -36.23 -14.96
C ASN A 436 -6.42 -36.21 -14.32
N GLY A 437 -7.44 -35.91 -15.14
CA GLY A 437 -8.83 -35.85 -14.69
C GLY A 437 -9.21 -34.59 -13.93
N ARG A 438 -8.36 -33.56 -13.94
CA ARG A 438 -8.58 -32.31 -13.18
C ARG A 438 -8.36 -31.07 -14.03
N LEU A 439 -9.12 -30.03 -13.72
CA LEU A 439 -8.90 -28.69 -14.25
C LEU A 439 -7.97 -27.87 -13.35
N SER A 440 -7.16 -27.01 -13.95
CA SER A 440 -6.39 -25.98 -13.27
C SER A 440 -6.49 -24.67 -14.04
N ALA A 441 -6.33 -23.54 -13.30
CA ALA A 441 -6.31 -22.20 -13.86
C ALA A 441 -4.95 -21.54 -13.59
N THR A 442 -4.49 -20.78 -14.58
CA THR A 442 -3.33 -19.91 -14.46
C THR A 442 -3.71 -18.52 -14.96
N PHE A 443 -3.43 -17.51 -14.13
CA PHE A 443 -3.54 -16.09 -14.46
C PHE A 443 -2.30 -15.36 -13.95
N GLY A 444 -1.39 -15.01 -14.86
CA GLY A 444 -0.08 -14.49 -14.47
C GLY A 444 0.74 -15.46 -13.58
N PRO A 445 1.88 -15.01 -13.05
CA PRO A 445 2.78 -15.89 -12.27
C PRO A 445 2.27 -16.27 -10.88
N ALA A 446 1.49 -15.41 -10.22
CA ALA A 446 1.06 -15.65 -8.84
C ALA A 446 -0.23 -16.50 -8.74
N PHE A 447 -1.14 -16.39 -9.70
CA PHE A 447 -2.42 -17.09 -9.65
C PHE A 447 -2.36 -18.40 -10.41
N GLN A 448 -1.84 -19.41 -9.76
CA GLN A 448 -1.83 -20.80 -10.24
C GLN A 448 -2.58 -21.68 -9.24
N GLY A 449 -3.54 -22.48 -9.71
CA GLY A 449 -4.36 -23.24 -8.79
C GLY A 449 -5.20 -24.34 -9.46
N SER A 450 -5.69 -25.26 -8.63
CA SER A 450 -6.63 -26.29 -9.05
C SER A 450 -8.06 -25.78 -9.03
N LEU A 451 -8.88 -26.26 -9.96
CA LEU A 451 -10.31 -25.97 -10.02
C LEU A 451 -11.12 -27.14 -9.44
N GLU A 452 -11.90 -26.86 -8.41
CA GLU A 452 -12.85 -27.77 -7.81
C GLU A 452 -14.27 -27.44 -8.35
N HIS A 453 -15.02 -28.44 -8.79
CA HIS A 453 -16.41 -28.24 -9.20
C HIS A 453 -17.23 -27.67 -8.03
N TRP A 454 -17.89 -26.54 -8.25
CA TRP A 454 -18.68 -25.85 -7.24
C TRP A 454 -20.18 -26.13 -7.39
N HIS A 455 -20.77 -25.71 -8.50
CA HIS A 455 -22.12 -26.08 -8.94
C HIS A 455 -22.31 -25.73 -10.42
N TYR A 456 -23.13 -26.50 -11.15
CA TYR A 456 -23.37 -26.32 -12.59
C TYR A 456 -22.04 -26.14 -13.36
N ASP A 457 -21.90 -25.07 -14.14
CA ASP A 457 -20.66 -24.75 -14.87
C ASP A 457 -19.74 -23.76 -14.10
N THR A 458 -19.89 -23.72 -12.78
CA THR A 458 -19.07 -22.92 -11.88
C THR A 458 -18.06 -23.77 -11.17
N PHE A 459 -16.82 -23.29 -11.12
CA PHE A 459 -15.70 -23.92 -10.42
C PHE A 459 -15.11 -22.95 -9.41
N ARG A 460 -14.51 -23.47 -8.34
CA ARG A 460 -13.75 -22.72 -7.35
C ARG A 460 -12.27 -22.98 -7.54
N ALA A 461 -11.49 -21.93 -7.82
CA ALA A 461 -10.04 -21.99 -7.83
C ALA A 461 -9.51 -22.00 -6.38
N ARG A 462 -8.59 -22.92 -6.11
CA ARG A 462 -7.74 -22.91 -4.92
C ARG A 462 -6.33 -22.60 -5.37
N TRP A 463 -5.88 -21.39 -5.05
CA TRP A 463 -4.57 -20.92 -5.45
C TRP A 463 -3.46 -21.60 -4.65
N GLN A 464 -2.28 -21.77 -5.26
CA GLN A 464 -1.10 -22.34 -4.59
C GLN A 464 -0.59 -21.42 -3.46
N ASP A 465 -0.69 -20.09 -3.66
CA ASP A 465 -0.45 -19.13 -2.60
C ASP A 465 -1.70 -18.99 -1.73
N PRO A 466 -1.66 -19.45 -0.45
CA PRO A 466 -2.84 -19.47 0.41
C PRO A 466 -3.34 -18.05 0.76
N GLN A 467 -2.53 -17.01 0.55
CA GLN A 467 -2.94 -15.63 0.78
C GLN A 467 -3.98 -15.14 -0.25
N LEU A 468 -4.00 -15.76 -1.45
CA LEU A 468 -4.94 -15.43 -2.51
C LEU A 468 -6.34 -16.03 -2.27
N GLY A 469 -6.47 -16.91 -1.27
CA GLY A 469 -7.74 -17.52 -0.91
C GLY A 469 -8.33 -18.38 -2.03
N THR A 470 -9.62 -18.16 -2.31
CA THR A 470 -10.35 -18.84 -3.39
C THR A 470 -11.04 -17.84 -4.29
N THR A 471 -11.20 -18.21 -5.55
CA THR A 471 -11.89 -17.39 -6.57
C THR A 471 -12.91 -18.27 -7.30
N THR A 472 -14.09 -17.73 -7.55
CA THR A 472 -15.13 -18.41 -8.31
C THR A 472 -14.97 -18.12 -9.80
N LEU A 473 -15.03 -19.16 -10.64
CA LEU A 473 -14.94 -19.12 -12.10
C LEU A 473 -16.20 -19.75 -12.68
N THR A 474 -16.98 -19.00 -13.46
CA THR A 474 -18.25 -19.45 -14.05
C THR A 474 -18.15 -19.42 -15.57
N PHE A 475 -18.35 -20.57 -16.20
CA PHE A 475 -18.36 -20.69 -17.66
C PHE A 475 -19.78 -20.48 -18.21
N ALA A 476 -19.90 -19.73 -19.33
CA ALA A 476 -21.11 -19.66 -20.10
C ALA A 476 -20.94 -20.33 -21.45
N LEU A 477 -21.96 -21.09 -21.85
CA LEU A 477 -21.97 -21.85 -23.10
C LEU A 477 -22.67 -21.06 -24.24
N ASN A 478 -22.15 -21.20 -25.44
CA ASN A 478 -22.83 -20.65 -26.66
C ASN A 478 -23.99 -21.57 -27.11
N ALA A 479 -24.68 -21.17 -28.17
CA ALA A 479 -25.79 -21.93 -28.73
C ALA A 479 -25.41 -23.34 -29.27
N ARG A 480 -24.11 -23.61 -29.41
CA ARG A 480 -23.58 -24.94 -29.81
C ARG A 480 -23.25 -25.84 -28.62
N GLY A 481 -23.43 -25.32 -27.38
CA GLY A 481 -23.03 -26.02 -26.16
C GLY A 481 -21.53 -26.04 -25.93
N GLU A 482 -20.78 -25.03 -26.42
CA GLU A 482 -19.34 -24.89 -26.21
C GLU A 482 -19.07 -23.75 -25.24
N PRO A 483 -18.05 -23.83 -24.37
CA PRO A 483 -17.65 -22.72 -23.50
C PRO A 483 -17.26 -21.49 -24.36
N ALA A 484 -17.96 -20.37 -24.17
CA ALA A 484 -17.74 -19.15 -24.91
C ALA A 484 -17.10 -18.06 -24.06
N THR A 485 -17.53 -17.95 -22.81
CA THR A 485 -16.98 -16.99 -21.87
C THR A 485 -16.70 -17.63 -20.51
N LEU A 486 -15.84 -16.97 -19.76
CA LEU A 486 -15.48 -17.29 -18.38
C LEU A 486 -15.61 -16.01 -17.56
N ASP A 487 -16.55 -15.96 -16.63
CA ASP A 487 -16.62 -14.92 -15.61
C ASP A 487 -15.74 -15.28 -14.43
N VAL A 488 -14.79 -14.42 -14.12
CA VAL A 488 -13.85 -14.57 -12.99
C VAL A 488 -14.23 -13.57 -11.92
N GLU A 489 -14.56 -14.06 -10.73
CA GLU A 489 -14.96 -13.23 -9.59
C GLU A 489 -13.94 -12.11 -9.33
N GLY A 490 -14.40 -10.85 -9.36
CA GLY A 490 -13.56 -9.66 -9.17
C GLY A 490 -12.83 -9.15 -10.42
N MET A 491 -12.86 -9.87 -11.54
CA MET A 491 -12.27 -9.48 -12.83
C MET A 491 -13.28 -9.32 -13.96
N GLY A 492 -14.45 -9.97 -13.88
CA GLY A 492 -15.48 -9.95 -14.90
C GLY A 492 -15.26 -10.96 -16.02
N GLU A 493 -15.81 -10.68 -17.20
CA GLU A 493 -15.89 -11.61 -18.32
C GLU A 493 -14.60 -11.69 -19.13
N PHE A 494 -14.17 -12.92 -19.42
CA PHE A 494 -13.11 -13.30 -20.34
C PHE A 494 -13.72 -14.09 -21.50
N ARG A 495 -13.29 -13.83 -22.73
CA ARG A 495 -13.80 -14.51 -23.93
C ARG A 495 -12.85 -15.60 -24.37
N ARG A 496 -13.40 -16.80 -24.68
CA ARG A 496 -12.62 -17.91 -25.19
C ARG A 496 -11.98 -17.54 -26.53
N GLN A 497 -10.68 -17.70 -26.62
CA GLN A 497 -9.97 -17.60 -27.89
C GLN A 497 -10.19 -18.87 -28.71
N GLN A 498 -10.47 -18.71 -30.00
CA GLN A 498 -10.48 -19.83 -30.93
C GLN A 498 -9.02 -20.26 -31.15
N ASP A 499 -8.75 -21.55 -31.07
CA ASP A 499 -7.46 -22.09 -31.47
C ASP A 499 -7.24 -21.72 -32.94
N THR A 500 -6.31 -20.84 -33.22
CA THR A 500 -5.88 -20.57 -34.58
C THR A 500 -5.32 -21.89 -35.10
N PRO A 501 -5.86 -22.47 -36.19
CA PRO A 501 -5.31 -23.70 -36.75
C PRO A 501 -3.83 -23.45 -37.05
N THR A 502 -2.95 -24.17 -36.38
CA THR A 502 -1.52 -24.19 -36.75
C THR A 502 -1.48 -24.61 -38.22
N GLN A 503 -1.15 -23.67 -39.14
CA GLN A 503 -0.88 -24.02 -40.54
C GLN A 503 0.18 -25.11 -40.49
N ALA A 504 -0.20 -26.34 -40.76
CA ALA A 504 0.72 -27.43 -40.99
C ALA A 504 1.70 -26.98 -42.06
N ALA A 505 2.96 -26.91 -41.72
CA ALA A 505 4.03 -26.62 -42.65
C ALA A 505 3.91 -27.61 -43.82
N GLY A 506 3.37 -27.11 -44.92
CA GLY A 506 3.20 -27.87 -46.16
C GLY A 506 4.58 -28.31 -46.63
N GLY A 507 4.82 -29.60 -46.60
CA GLY A 507 6.00 -30.18 -47.16
C GLY A 507 6.06 -29.85 -48.65
N THR A 508 7.11 -29.18 -49.04
CA THR A 508 7.56 -29.04 -50.43
C THR A 508 8.01 -30.39 -50.96
N ARG A 509 7.39 -30.80 -52.01
CA ARG A 509 7.97 -31.77 -52.98
C ARG A 509 9.07 -31.07 -53.79
#